data_b9f81fd1e5bcb173a9692e3c1a62408f
#
_entry.id   b9f81fd1e5bcb173a9692e3c1a62408f
#
_cell.length_a   1.000
_cell.length_b   1.000
_cell.length_c   1.000
_cell.angle_alpha   90.00
_cell.angle_beta   90.00
_cell.angle_gamma   90.00
#
_symmetry.space_group_name_H-M   'P 1'
#
loop_
_entity.id
_entity.type
_entity.pdbx_description
1 polymer ?
#
loop_
_entity_poly.entity_id
_entity_poly.type
_entity_poly.pdbx_seq_one_letter_code
_entity_poly.pdbx_strand_id
1 'polypeptide(L)'
;MRFAYLAIPLLALSACAAVHRQEAADSEVLLKQAGFQARAADSPERQQDFVKMPSRQIVERDQNGAAVYSFADPDNCHCLYIGGQKEYAKLQELRQQRIDDHNQLARRSSFEGGISDLWGPWKPEGLIVK
;
A
#
# COMPACT_ATOMS: atom_id res chain seq x y z
N MET A 1 -6.06 27.44 36.77
CA MET A 1 -5.24 26.37 36.23
C MET A 1 -6.15 25.21 35.71
N ARG A 2 -6.88 25.37 34.61
CA ARG A 2 -7.80 24.37 34.08
C ARG A 2 -8.01 24.46 32.57
N PHE A 3 -6.94 24.69 31.78
CA PHE A 3 -7.03 24.79 30.31
C PHE A 3 -6.01 23.95 29.54
N ALA A 4 -5.42 22.90 30.13
CA ALA A 4 -4.33 22.14 29.51
C ALA A 4 -4.73 20.80 28.83
N TYR A 5 -6.00 20.42 28.76
CA TYR A 5 -6.39 19.07 28.31
C TYR A 5 -7.17 18.99 27.00
N LEU A 6 -7.32 20.08 26.23
CA LEU A 6 -8.12 20.08 24.98
C LEU A 6 -7.32 20.03 23.68
N ALA A 7 -5.98 19.95 23.74
CA ALA A 7 -5.13 20.02 22.53
C ALA A 7 -4.70 18.66 21.94
N ILE A 8 -4.98 17.55 22.60
CA ILE A 8 -4.46 16.24 22.21
C ILE A 8 -5.27 15.48 21.12
N PRO A 9 -6.60 15.65 20.95
CA PRO A 9 -7.33 14.85 19.97
C PRO A 9 -7.19 15.31 18.50
N LEU A 10 -6.71 16.53 18.21
CA LEU A 10 -6.59 17.01 16.83
C LEU A 10 -5.39 16.44 16.05
N LEU A 11 -4.35 16.00 16.74
CA LEU A 11 -3.14 15.45 16.10
C LEU A 11 -3.33 14.01 15.57
N ALA A 12 -4.25 13.25 16.15
CA ALA A 12 -4.49 11.85 15.74
C ALA A 12 -5.22 11.73 14.39
N LEU A 13 -6.06 12.70 14.03
CA LEU A 13 -6.83 12.70 12.77
C LEU A 13 -5.96 12.99 11.54
N SER A 14 -4.90 13.78 11.69
CA SER A 14 -3.98 14.09 10.61
C SER A 14 -3.06 12.93 10.23
N ALA A 15 -2.71 12.07 11.17
CA ALA A 15 -1.87 10.90 10.91
C ALA A 15 -2.57 9.86 10.04
N CYS A 16 -3.85 9.59 10.27
CA CYS A 16 -4.62 8.62 9.45
C CYS A 16 -4.75 9.07 7.99
N ALA A 17 -4.98 10.37 7.75
CA ALA A 17 -5.09 10.90 6.38
C ALA A 17 -3.76 10.80 5.60
N ALA A 18 -2.62 10.96 6.26
CA ALA A 18 -1.32 10.83 5.64
C ALA A 18 -1.02 9.37 5.25
N VAL A 19 -1.36 8.40 6.10
CA VAL A 19 -1.20 6.97 5.81
C VAL A 19 -2.05 6.56 4.60
N HIS A 20 -3.30 6.95 4.53
CA HIS A 20 -4.18 6.62 3.40
C HIS A 20 -3.68 7.19 2.07
N ARG A 21 -3.11 8.40 2.08
CA ARG A 21 -2.51 8.98 0.86
C ARG A 21 -1.28 8.21 0.40
N GLN A 22 -0.44 7.77 1.32
CA GLN A 22 0.74 6.97 0.99
C GLN A 22 0.34 5.61 0.40
N GLU A 23 -0.61 4.91 1.01
CA GLU A 23 -1.16 3.66 0.50
C GLU A 23 -1.79 3.81 -0.89
N ALA A 24 -2.51 4.92 -1.12
CA ALA A 24 -3.08 5.25 -2.41
C ALA A 24 -1.98 5.47 -3.46
N ALA A 25 -0.95 6.25 -3.14
CA ALA A 25 0.18 6.51 -4.04
C ALA A 25 0.92 5.21 -4.40
N ASP A 26 1.15 4.32 -3.44
CA ASP A 26 1.79 3.03 -3.67
C ASP A 26 0.92 2.11 -4.55
N SER A 27 -0.38 2.14 -4.37
CA SER A 27 -1.34 1.41 -5.19
C SER A 27 -1.37 1.93 -6.63
N GLU A 28 -1.34 3.27 -6.81
CA GLU A 28 -1.28 3.88 -8.14
C GLU A 28 -0.04 3.46 -8.93
N VAL A 29 1.12 3.42 -8.29
CA VAL A 29 2.36 2.99 -8.93
C VAL A 29 2.21 1.57 -9.47
N LEU A 30 1.67 0.65 -8.68
CA LEU A 30 1.44 -0.74 -9.12
C LEU A 30 0.41 -0.84 -10.25
N LEU A 31 -0.69 -0.09 -10.15
CA LEU A 31 -1.75 -0.09 -11.17
C LEU A 31 -1.22 0.44 -12.50
N LYS A 32 -0.45 1.53 -12.49
CA LYS A 32 0.20 2.09 -13.68
C LYS A 32 1.21 1.12 -14.29
N GLN A 33 2.04 0.48 -13.47
CA GLN A 33 3.00 -0.53 -13.93
C GLN A 33 2.33 -1.77 -14.51
N ALA A 34 1.16 -2.13 -13.98
CA ALA A 34 0.36 -3.24 -14.51
C ALA A 34 -0.36 -2.89 -15.83
N GLY A 35 -0.43 -1.61 -16.20
CA GLY A 35 -1.05 -1.14 -17.43
C GLY A 35 -2.49 -0.66 -17.28
N PHE A 36 -3.00 -0.49 -16.05
CA PHE A 36 -4.31 0.11 -15.83
C PHE A 36 -4.35 1.55 -16.31
N GLN A 37 -5.46 1.93 -16.90
CA GLN A 37 -5.69 3.29 -17.39
C GLN A 37 -6.48 4.10 -16.38
N ALA A 38 -5.95 5.29 -16.02
CA ALA A 38 -6.64 6.22 -15.14
C ALA A 38 -7.66 7.05 -15.93
N ARG A 39 -8.85 7.21 -15.37
CA ARG A 39 -9.93 8.05 -15.89
C ARG A 39 -10.41 8.98 -14.78
N ALA A 40 -10.34 10.28 -15.03
CA ALA A 40 -10.80 11.28 -14.08
C ALA A 40 -12.33 11.28 -13.96
N ALA A 41 -12.83 11.56 -12.75
CA ALA A 41 -14.24 11.83 -12.50
C ALA A 41 -14.53 13.32 -12.81
N ASP A 42 -14.43 13.70 -14.08
CA ASP A 42 -14.42 15.07 -14.59
C ASP A 42 -15.80 15.62 -14.98
N SER A 43 -16.86 14.82 -14.84
CA SER A 43 -18.25 15.27 -15.05
C SER A 43 -19.11 15.01 -13.80
N PRO A 44 -20.22 15.76 -13.63
CA PRO A 44 -21.12 15.55 -12.51
C PRO A 44 -21.67 14.11 -12.39
N GLU A 45 -21.97 13.49 -13.53
CA GLU A 45 -22.46 12.11 -13.59
C GLU A 45 -21.38 11.13 -13.13
N ARG A 46 -20.15 11.28 -13.62
CA ARG A 46 -19.00 10.45 -13.21
C ARG A 46 -18.67 10.61 -11.75
N GLN A 47 -18.79 11.82 -11.19
CA GLN A 47 -18.58 12.07 -9.77
C GLN A 47 -19.68 11.37 -8.93
N GLN A 48 -20.94 11.42 -9.34
CA GLN A 48 -22.01 10.71 -8.66
C GLN A 48 -21.82 9.19 -8.67
N ASP A 49 -21.35 8.64 -9.78
CA ASP A 49 -21.05 7.21 -9.87
C ASP A 49 -19.82 6.84 -9.08
N PHE A 50 -18.78 7.68 -9.12
CA PHE A 50 -17.53 7.48 -8.40
C PHE A 50 -17.73 7.36 -6.88
N VAL A 51 -18.56 8.22 -6.26
CA VAL A 51 -18.80 8.17 -4.81
C VAL A 51 -19.61 6.95 -4.36
N LYS A 52 -20.29 6.27 -5.29
CA LYS A 52 -21.03 5.01 -5.02
C LYS A 52 -20.13 3.77 -5.15
N MET A 53 -18.95 3.91 -5.78
CA MET A 53 -18.04 2.79 -6.00
C MET A 53 -17.30 2.42 -4.72
N PRO A 54 -17.06 1.11 -4.48
CA PRO A 54 -16.13 0.70 -3.44
C PRO A 54 -14.76 1.29 -3.70
N SER A 55 -14.23 2.06 -2.75
CA SER A 55 -12.94 2.72 -2.88
C SER A 55 -11.79 1.85 -2.37
N ARG A 56 -10.61 2.04 -2.92
CA ARG A 56 -9.34 1.40 -2.51
C ARG A 56 -9.32 -0.12 -2.60
N GLN A 57 -10.14 -0.69 -3.46
CA GLN A 57 -10.17 -2.14 -3.72
C GLN A 57 -10.42 -2.40 -5.21
N ILE A 58 -9.93 -3.55 -5.67
CA ILE A 58 -10.22 -4.02 -7.02
C ILE A 58 -11.62 -4.61 -7.05
N VAL A 59 -12.43 -4.14 -7.99
CA VAL A 59 -13.77 -4.66 -8.27
C VAL A 59 -13.78 -5.23 -9.67
N GLU A 60 -14.14 -6.50 -9.78
CA GLU A 60 -14.36 -7.17 -11.06
C GLU A 60 -15.81 -6.96 -11.52
N ARG A 61 -15.98 -6.69 -12.79
CA ARG A 61 -17.28 -6.60 -13.47
C ARG A 61 -17.22 -7.33 -14.81
N ASP A 62 -18.30 -7.97 -15.19
CA ASP A 62 -18.49 -8.45 -16.56
C ASP A 62 -18.96 -7.29 -17.45
N GLN A 63 -18.29 -7.09 -18.56
CA GLN A 63 -18.68 -6.14 -19.58
C GLN A 63 -18.73 -6.87 -20.93
N ASN A 64 -19.92 -7.26 -21.35
CA ASN A 64 -20.16 -7.97 -22.60
C ASN A 64 -19.36 -9.30 -22.73
N GLY A 65 -19.29 -10.08 -21.63
CA GLY A 65 -18.55 -11.34 -21.59
C GLY A 65 -17.04 -11.20 -21.35
N ALA A 66 -16.54 -9.99 -21.12
CA ALA A 66 -15.15 -9.76 -20.77
C ALA A 66 -15.02 -9.24 -19.33
N ALA A 67 -14.10 -9.78 -18.56
CA ALA A 67 -13.80 -9.30 -17.21
C ALA A 67 -13.09 -7.95 -17.27
N VAL A 68 -13.65 -6.96 -16.60
CA VAL A 68 -13.08 -5.62 -16.42
C VAL A 68 -12.86 -5.38 -14.94
N TYR A 69 -11.66 -4.96 -14.61
CA TYR A 69 -11.24 -4.67 -13.24
C TYR A 69 -11.14 -3.17 -13.05
N SER A 70 -11.69 -2.68 -11.95
CA SER A 70 -11.68 -1.25 -11.62
C SER A 70 -11.20 -1.01 -10.19
N PHE A 71 -10.49 0.11 -9.98
CA PHE A 71 -10.02 0.57 -8.69
C PHE A 71 -10.30 2.07 -8.57
N ALA A 72 -11.12 2.46 -7.60
CA ALA A 72 -11.44 3.86 -7.33
C ALA A 72 -10.50 4.42 -6.27
N ASP A 73 -9.80 5.51 -6.61
CA ASP A 73 -8.91 6.24 -5.71
C ASP A 73 -9.49 7.63 -5.38
N PRO A 74 -10.15 7.78 -4.22
CA PRO A 74 -10.67 9.05 -3.77
C PRO A 74 -9.64 9.91 -3.04
N ASP A 75 -8.51 9.34 -2.63
CA ASP A 75 -7.59 9.98 -1.70
C ASP A 75 -6.48 10.76 -2.38
N ASN A 76 -6.03 10.30 -3.56
CA ASN A 76 -4.92 10.92 -4.28
C ASN A 76 -5.37 11.53 -5.62
N CYS A 77 -5.70 10.71 -6.63
CA CYS A 77 -6.02 11.24 -7.95
C CYS A 77 -7.49 11.60 -8.17
N HIS A 78 -8.42 11.20 -7.32
CA HIS A 78 -9.87 11.27 -7.54
C HIS A 78 -10.24 10.67 -8.91
N CYS A 79 -9.69 9.51 -9.20
CA CYS A 79 -9.80 8.86 -10.49
C CYS A 79 -10.12 7.38 -10.37
N LEU A 80 -10.60 6.81 -11.47
CA LEU A 80 -10.89 5.40 -11.63
C LEU A 80 -9.83 4.76 -12.52
N TYR A 81 -9.12 3.79 -11.99
CA TYR A 81 -8.24 2.91 -12.77
C TYR A 81 -9.05 1.76 -13.36
N ILE A 82 -8.88 1.50 -14.65
CA ILE A 82 -9.58 0.43 -15.36
C ILE A 82 -8.56 -0.42 -16.11
N GLY A 83 -8.69 -1.74 -15.99
CA GLY A 83 -7.88 -2.72 -16.70
C GLY A 83 -8.68 -3.97 -17.04
N GLY A 84 -8.18 -4.76 -17.96
CA GLY A 84 -8.73 -6.06 -18.29
C GLY A 84 -8.02 -7.20 -17.56
N GLN A 85 -8.27 -8.43 -17.99
CA GLN A 85 -7.68 -9.63 -17.40
C GLN A 85 -6.14 -9.63 -17.44
N LYS A 86 -5.55 -9.13 -18.52
CA LYS A 86 -4.09 -9.06 -18.68
C LYS A 86 -3.46 -8.11 -17.66
N GLU A 87 -4.03 -6.93 -17.51
CA GLU A 87 -3.57 -5.92 -16.56
C GLU A 87 -3.75 -6.40 -15.12
N TYR A 88 -4.84 -7.10 -14.84
CA TYR A 88 -5.07 -7.70 -13.53
C TYR A 88 -4.05 -8.81 -13.21
N ALA A 89 -3.77 -9.70 -14.14
CA ALA A 89 -2.74 -10.72 -13.97
C ALA A 89 -1.37 -10.11 -13.69
N LYS A 90 -1.00 -9.05 -14.43
CA LYS A 90 0.25 -8.30 -14.20
C LYS A 90 0.28 -7.63 -12.83
N LEU A 91 -0.84 -7.08 -12.38
CA LEU A 91 -0.95 -6.50 -11.04
C LEU A 91 -0.69 -7.54 -9.95
N GLN A 92 -1.24 -8.75 -10.09
CA GLN A 92 -1.01 -9.84 -9.13
C GLN A 92 0.46 -10.26 -9.09
N GLU A 93 1.11 -10.36 -10.24
CA GLU A 93 2.54 -10.64 -10.33
C GLU A 93 3.38 -9.59 -9.59
N LEU A 94 3.13 -8.30 -9.84
CA LEU A 94 3.84 -7.19 -9.20
C LEU A 94 3.62 -7.16 -7.67
N ARG A 95 2.41 -7.48 -7.22
CA ARG A 95 2.11 -7.59 -5.78
C ARG A 95 2.88 -8.73 -5.14
N GLN A 96 2.94 -9.88 -5.79
CA GLN A 96 3.69 -11.03 -5.28
C GLN A 96 5.19 -10.72 -5.20
N GLN A 97 5.78 -10.14 -6.23
CA GLN A 97 7.18 -9.70 -6.21
C GLN A 97 7.48 -8.77 -5.04
N ARG A 98 6.62 -7.80 -4.76
CA ARG A 98 6.78 -6.88 -3.63
C ARG A 98 6.75 -7.60 -2.27
N ILE A 99 5.86 -8.59 -2.11
CA ILE A 99 5.79 -9.42 -0.91
C ILE A 99 7.07 -10.24 -0.74
N ASP A 100 7.57 -10.82 -1.82
CA ASP A 100 8.78 -11.66 -1.81
C ASP A 100 10.01 -10.82 -1.47
N ASP A 101 10.14 -9.62 -2.03
CA ASP A 101 11.22 -8.67 -1.73
C ASP A 101 11.17 -8.24 -0.25
N HIS A 102 9.99 -7.92 0.26
CA HIS A 102 9.82 -7.57 1.68
C HIS A 102 10.20 -8.72 2.60
N ASN A 103 9.80 -9.95 2.28
CA ASN A 103 10.15 -11.14 3.04
C ASN A 103 11.64 -11.44 3.02
N GLN A 104 12.33 -11.19 1.91
CA GLN A 104 13.78 -11.34 1.81
C GLN A 104 14.52 -10.33 2.71
N LEU A 105 14.08 -9.06 2.71
CA LEU A 105 14.64 -8.04 3.59
C LEU A 105 14.42 -8.38 5.06
N ALA A 106 13.22 -8.83 5.44
CA ALA A 106 12.92 -9.25 6.80
C ALA A 106 13.78 -10.43 7.25
N ARG A 107 14.03 -11.42 6.38
CA ARG A 107 14.92 -12.56 6.68
C ARG A 107 16.37 -12.11 6.90
N ARG A 108 16.87 -11.17 6.08
CA ARG A 108 18.23 -10.62 6.25
C ARG A 108 18.37 -9.90 7.58
N SER A 109 17.43 -9.01 7.91
CA SER A 109 17.46 -8.28 9.18
C SER A 109 17.34 -9.20 10.41
N SER A 110 16.54 -10.25 10.32
CA SER A 110 16.42 -11.26 11.38
C SER A 110 17.71 -12.06 11.57
N PHE A 111 18.39 -12.36 10.47
CA PHE A 111 19.67 -13.07 10.53
C PHE A 111 20.78 -12.20 11.13
N GLU A 112 20.83 -10.93 10.75
CA GLU A 112 21.81 -9.98 11.31
C GLU A 112 21.59 -9.77 12.82
N GLY A 113 20.33 -9.65 13.27
CA GLY A 113 19.98 -9.59 14.68
C GLY A 113 20.32 -10.88 15.43
N GLY A 114 20.03 -12.02 14.83
CA GLY A 114 20.29 -13.34 15.40
C GLY A 114 21.78 -13.65 15.60
N ILE A 115 22.65 -13.13 14.75
CA ILE A 115 24.11 -13.28 14.93
C ILE A 115 24.58 -12.53 16.18
N SER A 116 24.12 -11.29 16.36
CA SER A 116 24.50 -10.52 17.56
C SER A 116 24.01 -11.18 18.84
N ASP A 117 22.82 -11.79 18.83
CA ASP A 117 22.26 -12.45 20.00
C ASP A 117 22.92 -13.80 20.29
N LEU A 118 23.33 -14.54 19.27
CA LEU A 118 24.02 -15.82 19.42
C LEU A 118 25.42 -15.69 19.98
N TRP A 119 26.11 -14.62 19.62
CA TRP A 119 27.52 -14.42 20.01
C TRP A 119 27.66 -13.42 21.16
N GLY A 120 26.56 -12.75 21.57
CA GLY A 120 26.53 -11.70 22.57
C GLY A 120 27.43 -10.51 22.21
N PRO A 121 27.55 -9.53 23.10
CA PRO A 121 28.49 -8.45 22.89
C PRO A 121 29.91 -9.03 22.89
N TRP A 122 30.55 -8.96 21.72
CA TRP A 122 31.94 -9.39 21.56
C TRP A 122 32.85 -8.67 22.56
N LYS A 123 33.43 -9.42 23.49
CA LYS A 123 34.43 -8.92 24.41
C LYS A 123 35.73 -9.66 24.14
N PRO A 124 36.81 -8.97 23.80
CA PRO A 124 38.12 -9.62 23.52
C PRO A 124 38.63 -10.45 24.67
N GLU A 125 38.20 -10.12 25.89
CA GLU A 125 38.58 -10.81 27.11
C GLU A 125 37.88 -12.18 27.33
N GLY A 126 36.83 -12.47 26.56
CA GLY A 126 36.10 -13.74 26.60
C GLY A 126 36.70 -14.87 25.77
N LEU A 127 37.68 -14.59 24.96
CA LEU A 127 38.39 -15.59 24.16
C LEU A 127 39.55 -16.23 24.95
N ILE A 128 39.24 -16.89 25.99
CA ILE A 128 40.18 -17.89 26.51
C ILE A 128 39.77 -19.22 25.90
N VAL A 129 40.23 -19.48 24.72
CA VAL A 129 40.31 -20.84 24.19
C VAL A 129 41.50 -21.50 24.82
N LYS A 130 41.21 -22.31 25.81
CA LYS A 130 42.14 -23.34 26.21
C LYS A 130 41.71 -24.64 25.59
#